data_62b3284337d9c9a2b57d48410e88cdbe
#
_entry.id   62b3284337d9c9a2b57d48410e88cdbe
#
_cell.length_a   1.000
_cell.length_b   1.000
_cell.length_c   1.000
_cell.angle_alpha   90.00
_cell.angle_beta   90.00
_cell.angle_gamma   90.00
#
_symmetry.space_group_name_H-M   'P 1'
#
loop_
_entity.id
_entity.type
_entity.pdbx_description
1 polymer ?
#
loop_
_entity_poly.entity_id
_entity_poly.type
_entity_poly.pdbx_seq_one_letter_code
_entity_poly.pdbx_strand_id
1 'polypeptide(L)'
;RFWNRLGARFYALDLRKYGRSMRQGQTPGYVASLDEYDADIAAALDAMRARSRGRARRSPRRLVLMGHSTGGLTLSLWAARHPGEAAAVVLNSPWLELQTGAIGRQAIAPLVAARARFDPLGTNPVVDLGFYTRAQRELGTLPDSPEGWRPERGFPTHPGWLAAIMTGQRTIAAGVDIDAPVFVLLSTRYTSPMHWAPAMTSTDSVLVVDDIARAATRIGRRV
;
A
#
# COMPACT_ATOMS: atom_id res chain seq x y z
N ARG A 1 9.30 -18.23 1.17
CA ARG A 1 9.88 -19.37 1.92
C ARG A 1 9.57 -19.30 3.43
N PHE A 2 9.68 -18.13 4.08
CA PHE A 2 9.43 -17.94 5.52
C PHE A 2 8.03 -18.45 5.93
N TRP A 3 6.98 -17.91 5.36
CA TRP A 3 5.59 -18.29 5.67
C TRP A 3 5.29 -19.76 5.42
N ASN A 4 5.87 -20.33 4.37
CA ASN A 4 5.68 -21.77 4.06
C ASN A 4 6.29 -22.67 5.14
N ARG A 5 7.40 -22.26 5.77
CA ARG A 5 8.00 -22.99 6.90
C ARG A 5 7.10 -22.96 8.14
N LEU A 6 6.28 -21.93 8.28
CA LEU A 6 5.27 -21.83 9.35
C LEU A 6 3.95 -22.53 9.00
N GLY A 7 3.90 -23.30 7.90
CA GLY A 7 2.70 -24.02 7.46
C GLY A 7 1.67 -23.16 6.76
N ALA A 8 1.95 -21.86 6.55
CA ALA A 8 1.06 -20.96 5.82
C ALA A 8 1.22 -21.13 4.31
N ARG A 9 0.13 -20.94 3.57
CA ARG A 9 0.19 -20.77 2.11
C ARG A 9 0.32 -19.29 1.81
N PHE A 10 1.38 -18.92 1.14
CA PHE A 10 1.61 -17.54 0.73
C PHE A 10 1.12 -17.32 -0.70
N TYR A 11 0.37 -16.23 -0.89
CA TYR A 11 -0.08 -15.72 -2.18
C TYR A 11 0.35 -14.28 -2.30
N ALA A 12 0.90 -13.90 -3.46
CA ALA A 12 1.22 -12.53 -3.80
C ALA A 12 0.29 -12.10 -4.93
N LEU A 13 -0.34 -10.94 -4.77
CA LEU A 13 -1.24 -10.34 -5.74
C LEU A 13 -0.56 -9.13 -6.37
N ASP A 14 -0.43 -9.14 -7.70
CA ASP A 14 -0.20 -7.92 -8.46
C ASP A 14 -1.56 -7.26 -8.72
N LEU A 15 -1.81 -6.13 -8.09
CA LEU A 15 -3.02 -5.34 -8.33
C LEU A 15 -3.08 -4.90 -9.80
N ARG A 16 -4.27 -4.56 -10.30
CA ARG A 16 -4.43 -4.04 -11.67
C ARG A 16 -3.41 -2.97 -11.99
N LYS A 17 -2.88 -2.98 -13.22
CA LYS A 17 -1.92 -2.03 -13.74
C LYS A 17 -0.54 -2.05 -13.04
N TYR A 18 -0.23 -3.16 -12.36
CA TYR A 18 1.10 -3.46 -11.81
C TYR A 18 1.58 -4.84 -12.25
N GLY A 19 2.89 -5.01 -12.37
CA GLY A 19 3.55 -6.29 -12.58
C GLY A 19 2.88 -7.15 -13.67
N ARG A 20 2.49 -8.38 -13.32
CA ARG A 20 1.84 -9.33 -14.26
C ARG A 20 0.39 -8.95 -14.62
N SER A 21 -0.22 -8.06 -13.83
CA SER A 21 -1.58 -7.57 -14.10
C SER A 21 -1.60 -6.35 -15.03
N MET A 22 -0.44 -5.89 -15.49
CA MET A 22 -0.31 -4.83 -16.49
C MET A 22 -0.78 -5.33 -17.86
N ARG A 23 -1.57 -4.52 -18.54
CA ARG A 23 -2.00 -4.77 -19.92
C ARG A 23 -1.51 -3.63 -20.83
N GLN A 24 -1.32 -3.94 -22.09
CA GLN A 24 -0.94 -2.95 -23.09
C GLN A 24 -1.94 -1.78 -23.13
N GLY A 25 -1.43 -0.56 -23.25
CA GLY A 25 -2.23 0.65 -23.31
C GLY A 25 -2.77 1.17 -21.97
N GLN A 26 -2.50 0.47 -20.87
CA GLN A 26 -2.88 0.97 -19.55
C GLN A 26 -1.84 1.95 -19.00
N THR A 27 -2.33 2.92 -18.22
CA THR A 27 -1.47 3.82 -17.43
C THR A 27 -1.00 3.06 -16.18
N PRO A 28 0.31 2.81 -16.00
CA PRO A 28 0.83 2.05 -14.88
C PRO A 28 0.41 2.62 -13.53
N GLY A 29 -0.06 1.75 -12.64
CA GLY A 29 -0.42 2.09 -11.27
C GLY A 29 -1.65 3.00 -11.09
N TYR A 30 -2.24 3.50 -12.16
CA TYR A 30 -3.35 4.44 -12.08
C TYR A 30 -4.68 3.76 -11.74
N VAL A 31 -5.33 4.24 -10.68
CA VAL A 31 -6.75 4.02 -10.38
C VAL A 31 -7.39 5.35 -9.99
N ALA A 32 -8.66 5.53 -10.31
CA ALA A 32 -9.42 6.73 -9.94
C ALA A 32 -9.99 6.63 -8.50
N SER A 33 -10.13 5.40 -7.99
CA SER A 33 -10.50 5.12 -6.60
C SER A 33 -9.74 3.89 -6.11
N LEU A 34 -9.37 3.87 -4.82
CA LEU A 34 -8.79 2.67 -4.20
C LEU A 34 -9.80 1.51 -4.11
N ASP A 35 -11.10 1.80 -4.19
CA ASP A 35 -12.16 0.77 -4.20
C ASP A 35 -12.11 -0.10 -5.45
N GLU A 36 -11.48 0.36 -6.53
CA GLU A 36 -11.26 -0.48 -7.72
C GLU A 36 -10.47 -1.76 -7.40
N TYR A 37 -9.62 -1.72 -6.39
CA TYR A 37 -8.84 -2.90 -5.96
C TYR A 37 -9.67 -3.96 -5.24
N ASP A 38 -10.90 -3.65 -4.82
CA ASP A 38 -11.79 -4.63 -4.19
C ASP A 38 -12.09 -5.79 -5.15
N ALA A 39 -12.26 -5.50 -6.44
CA ALA A 39 -12.46 -6.54 -7.46
C ALA A 39 -11.20 -7.41 -7.64
N ASP A 40 -10.02 -6.84 -7.55
CA ASP A 40 -8.76 -7.60 -7.68
C ASP A 40 -8.56 -8.53 -6.47
N ILE A 41 -8.85 -8.03 -5.28
CA ILE A 41 -8.76 -8.80 -4.04
C ILE A 41 -9.80 -9.92 -4.05
N ALA A 42 -11.05 -9.64 -4.43
CA ALA A 42 -12.11 -10.64 -4.56
C ALA A 42 -11.72 -11.76 -5.53
N ALA A 43 -11.21 -11.42 -6.71
CA ALA A 43 -10.75 -12.40 -7.70
C ALA A 43 -9.59 -13.27 -7.17
N ALA A 44 -8.65 -12.66 -6.43
CA ALA A 44 -7.57 -13.40 -5.78
C ALA A 44 -8.10 -14.37 -4.72
N LEU A 45 -9.03 -13.94 -3.88
CA LEU A 45 -9.67 -14.79 -2.86
C LEU A 45 -10.43 -15.95 -3.50
N ASP A 46 -11.14 -15.72 -4.59
CA ASP A 46 -11.85 -16.77 -5.32
C ASP A 46 -10.89 -17.80 -5.95
N ALA A 47 -9.78 -17.33 -6.53
CA ALA A 47 -8.72 -18.21 -7.02
C ALA A 47 -8.08 -19.04 -5.90
N MET A 48 -7.87 -18.45 -4.72
CA MET A 48 -7.39 -19.15 -3.53
C MET A 48 -8.39 -20.20 -3.03
N ARG A 49 -9.68 -19.87 -3.01
CA ARG A 49 -10.78 -20.77 -2.63
C ARG A 49 -10.88 -21.94 -3.62
N ALA A 50 -10.82 -21.69 -4.91
CA ALA A 50 -10.86 -22.70 -5.96
C ALA A 50 -9.71 -23.71 -5.84
N ARG A 51 -8.48 -23.24 -5.66
CA ARG A 51 -7.30 -24.10 -5.44
C ARG A 51 -7.37 -24.93 -4.16
N SER A 52 -8.29 -24.59 -3.29
CA SER A 52 -8.46 -25.22 -1.98
C SER A 52 -9.52 -26.32 -1.96
N ARG A 53 -10.45 -26.37 -2.91
CA ARG A 53 -11.58 -27.31 -2.95
C ARG A 53 -11.17 -28.76 -3.09
N GLY A 54 -9.99 -29.06 -3.60
CA GLY A 54 -9.48 -30.42 -3.82
C GLY A 54 -8.65 -31.03 -2.66
N ARG A 55 -8.46 -30.34 -1.54
CA ARG A 55 -7.64 -30.81 -0.45
C ARG A 55 -8.39 -30.79 0.88
N ALA A 56 -8.46 -31.96 1.49
CA ALA A 56 -9.24 -32.34 2.67
C ALA A 56 -9.68 -31.24 3.65
N ARG A 57 -10.92 -31.38 4.09
CA ARG A 57 -11.69 -30.66 5.12
C ARG A 57 -11.03 -30.63 6.52
N ARG A 58 -9.78 -30.26 6.67
CA ARG A 58 -9.15 -30.12 7.98
C ARG A 58 -8.90 -28.65 8.31
N SER A 59 -9.77 -28.08 9.13
CA SER A 59 -9.78 -26.74 9.73
C SER A 59 -10.21 -25.60 8.81
N PRO A 60 -11.01 -24.65 9.30
CA PRO A 60 -11.30 -23.40 8.61
C PRO A 60 -10.01 -22.64 8.36
N ARG A 61 -9.73 -22.31 7.12
CA ARG A 61 -8.51 -21.58 6.76
C ARG A 61 -8.68 -20.13 7.19
N ARG A 62 -7.74 -19.65 7.98
CA ARG A 62 -7.69 -18.26 8.40
C ARG A 62 -6.96 -17.46 7.34
N LEU A 63 -7.58 -16.40 6.82
CA LEU A 63 -6.96 -15.44 5.93
C LEU A 63 -6.18 -14.42 6.78
N VAL A 64 -4.89 -14.30 6.51
CA VAL A 64 -4.07 -13.19 7.02
C VAL A 64 -3.73 -12.31 5.83
N LEU A 65 -4.10 -11.04 5.92
CA LEU A 65 -3.75 -10.03 4.92
C LEU A 65 -2.40 -9.40 5.27
N MET A 66 -1.57 -9.15 4.26
CA MET A 66 -0.31 -8.44 4.46
C MET A 66 -0.16 -7.35 3.39
N GLY A 67 0.02 -6.10 3.81
CA GLY A 67 0.20 -4.96 2.93
C GLY A 67 1.38 -4.09 3.31
N HIS A 68 2.07 -3.56 2.29
CA HIS A 68 3.17 -2.61 2.46
C HIS A 68 2.82 -1.28 1.79
N SER A 69 3.17 -0.17 2.43
CA SER A 69 3.02 1.19 1.89
C SER A 69 1.58 1.45 1.39
N THR A 70 1.39 1.78 0.11
CA THR A 70 0.07 1.95 -0.54
C THR A 70 -0.80 0.69 -0.42
N GLY A 71 -0.19 -0.52 -0.48
CA GLY A 71 -0.90 -1.77 -0.24
C GLY A 71 -1.42 -1.88 1.19
N GLY A 72 -0.73 -1.28 2.16
CA GLY A 72 -1.19 -1.18 3.54
C GLY A 72 -2.43 -0.28 3.68
N LEU A 73 -2.44 0.88 3.01
CA LEU A 73 -3.62 1.74 2.95
C LEU A 73 -4.81 1.03 2.29
N THR A 74 -4.57 0.40 1.14
CA THR A 74 -5.59 -0.36 0.39
C THR A 74 -6.21 -1.46 1.25
N LEU A 75 -5.38 -2.27 1.92
CA LEU A 75 -5.88 -3.38 2.74
C LEU A 75 -6.56 -2.89 4.04
N SER A 76 -6.14 -1.76 4.61
CA SER A 76 -6.84 -1.16 5.76
C SER A 76 -8.27 -0.75 5.38
N LEU A 77 -8.42 -0.09 4.24
CA LEU A 77 -9.73 0.31 3.73
C LEU A 77 -10.58 -0.91 3.34
N TRP A 78 -9.98 -1.89 2.66
CA TRP A 78 -10.67 -3.11 2.27
C TRP A 78 -11.14 -3.90 3.49
N ALA A 79 -10.29 -4.13 4.47
CA ALA A 79 -10.64 -4.91 5.66
C ALA A 79 -11.75 -4.25 6.48
N ALA A 80 -11.78 -2.92 6.55
CA ALA A 80 -12.85 -2.18 7.21
C ALA A 80 -14.21 -2.31 6.49
N ARG A 81 -14.20 -2.45 5.13
CA ARG A 81 -15.42 -2.66 4.34
C ARG A 81 -15.87 -4.12 4.29
N HIS A 82 -15.00 -5.07 4.65
CA HIS A 82 -15.26 -6.51 4.57
C HIS A 82 -15.03 -7.20 5.92
N PRO A 83 -15.85 -6.88 6.93
CA PRO A 83 -15.71 -7.46 8.27
C PRO A 83 -15.88 -8.99 8.22
N GLY A 84 -15.14 -9.71 9.06
CA GLY A 84 -15.17 -11.17 9.14
C GLY A 84 -14.36 -11.91 8.07
N GLU A 85 -13.89 -11.24 7.01
CA GLU A 85 -13.10 -11.90 5.95
C GLU A 85 -11.66 -12.18 6.38
N ALA A 86 -11.05 -11.31 7.16
CA ALA A 86 -9.68 -11.46 7.62
C ALA A 86 -9.60 -11.95 9.06
N ALA A 87 -8.74 -12.91 9.34
CA ALA A 87 -8.43 -13.36 10.70
C ALA A 87 -7.38 -12.45 11.38
N ALA A 88 -6.55 -11.78 10.60
CA ALA A 88 -5.59 -10.78 11.04
C ALA A 88 -5.11 -9.94 9.83
N VAL A 89 -4.65 -8.71 10.12
CA VAL A 89 -4.06 -7.81 9.14
C VAL A 89 -2.66 -7.42 9.60
N VAL A 90 -1.68 -7.58 8.72
CA VAL A 90 -0.28 -7.18 8.95
C VAL A 90 0.05 -6.04 8.00
N LEU A 91 0.40 -4.90 8.54
CA LEU A 91 0.72 -3.69 7.79
C LEU A 91 2.19 -3.33 8.00
N ASN A 92 2.95 -3.27 6.93
CA ASN A 92 4.34 -2.87 6.97
C ASN A 92 4.50 -1.47 6.37
N SER A 93 4.89 -0.50 7.18
CA SER A 93 5.00 0.91 6.81
C SER A 93 3.80 1.36 5.94
N PRO A 94 2.54 1.22 6.43
CA PRO A 94 1.36 1.54 5.63
C PRO A 94 1.29 3.05 5.36
N TRP A 95 0.98 3.46 4.14
CA TRP A 95 0.90 4.88 3.78
C TRP A 95 -0.42 5.52 4.22
N LEU A 96 -0.63 5.61 5.54
CA LEU A 96 -1.88 6.08 6.13
C LEU A 96 -2.01 7.60 6.16
N GLU A 97 -0.90 8.34 5.99
CA GLU A 97 -0.88 9.81 5.94
C GLU A 97 0.18 10.28 4.94
N LEU A 98 -0.01 11.48 4.38
CA LEU A 98 0.99 12.12 3.51
C LEU A 98 2.24 12.53 4.30
N GLN A 99 3.36 12.65 3.61
CA GLN A 99 4.64 13.11 4.17
C GLN A 99 4.57 14.54 4.73
N THR A 100 3.59 15.33 4.29
CA THR A 100 3.31 16.68 4.81
C THR A 100 2.43 16.66 6.06
N GLY A 101 2.01 15.47 6.51
CA GLY A 101 1.06 15.31 7.61
C GLY A 101 -0.37 15.76 7.26
N ALA A 102 -1.26 15.70 8.26
CA ALA A 102 -2.67 16.04 8.08
C ALA A 102 -2.89 17.50 7.64
N ILE A 103 -2.13 18.45 8.19
CA ILE A 103 -2.25 19.88 7.86
C ILE A 103 -1.86 20.10 6.39
N GLY A 104 -0.70 19.59 5.98
CA GLY A 104 -0.25 19.72 4.59
C GLY A 104 -1.20 19.04 3.62
N ARG A 105 -1.72 17.84 3.96
CA ARG A 105 -2.72 17.15 3.15
C ARG A 105 -3.98 17.99 2.97
N GLN A 106 -4.49 18.62 4.04
CA GLN A 106 -5.67 19.48 3.96
C GLN A 106 -5.42 20.72 3.10
N ALA A 107 -4.24 21.33 3.20
CA ALA A 107 -3.87 22.53 2.44
C ALA A 107 -3.80 22.27 0.93
N ILE A 108 -3.26 21.11 0.50
CA ILE A 108 -3.11 20.80 -0.92
C ILE A 108 -4.34 20.10 -1.53
N ALA A 109 -5.25 19.56 -0.71
CA ALA A 109 -6.40 18.77 -1.18
C ALA A 109 -7.27 19.50 -2.22
N PRO A 110 -7.63 20.78 -2.09
CA PRO A 110 -8.45 21.47 -3.09
C PRO A 110 -7.73 21.56 -4.45
N LEU A 111 -6.43 21.82 -4.45
CA LEU A 111 -5.64 21.91 -5.67
C LEU A 111 -5.54 20.55 -6.38
N VAL A 112 -5.26 19.49 -5.62
CA VAL A 112 -5.21 18.12 -6.16
C VAL A 112 -6.58 17.71 -6.70
N ALA A 113 -7.66 18.00 -5.99
CA ALA A 113 -9.02 17.67 -6.42
C ALA A 113 -9.40 18.43 -7.71
N ALA A 114 -9.09 19.71 -7.80
CA ALA A 114 -9.32 20.51 -8.99
C ALA A 114 -8.55 19.95 -10.19
N ARG A 115 -7.25 19.67 -10.01
CA ARG A 115 -6.42 19.11 -11.08
C ARG A 115 -6.89 17.70 -11.48
N ALA A 116 -7.28 16.86 -10.54
CA ALA A 116 -7.82 15.54 -10.81
C ALA A 116 -9.12 15.58 -11.63
N ARG A 117 -9.92 16.64 -11.48
CA ARG A 117 -11.16 16.82 -12.24
C ARG A 117 -10.89 17.19 -13.70
N PHE A 118 -9.90 18.03 -13.97
CA PHE A 118 -9.63 18.57 -15.32
C PHE A 118 -8.59 17.76 -16.09
N ASP A 119 -7.62 17.17 -15.39
CA ASP A 119 -6.51 16.43 -15.98
C ASP A 119 -6.12 15.25 -15.05
N PRO A 120 -7.00 14.24 -14.91
CA PRO A 120 -6.76 13.12 -13.97
C PRO A 120 -5.54 12.26 -14.33
N LEU A 121 -5.18 12.21 -15.62
CA LEU A 121 -4.05 11.43 -16.16
C LEU A 121 -2.81 12.29 -16.43
N GLY A 122 -2.86 13.58 -16.18
CA GLY A 122 -1.68 14.44 -16.22
C GLY A 122 -0.59 13.93 -15.29
N THR A 123 0.62 14.44 -15.44
CA THR A 123 1.75 14.01 -14.63
C THR A 123 2.05 15.07 -13.56
N ASN A 124 2.14 14.64 -12.31
CA ASN A 124 2.65 15.47 -11.24
C ASN A 124 4.19 15.58 -11.33
N PRO A 125 4.78 16.65 -10.79
CA PRO A 125 6.24 16.72 -10.67
C PRO A 125 6.79 15.49 -9.95
N VAL A 126 7.96 15.02 -10.39
CA VAL A 126 8.63 13.89 -9.77
C VAL A 126 9.09 14.30 -8.37
N VAL A 127 8.57 13.64 -7.35
CA VAL A 127 8.93 13.87 -5.94
C VAL A 127 9.94 12.82 -5.46
N ASP A 128 9.88 11.60 -6.01
CA ASP A 128 10.82 10.54 -5.67
C ASP A 128 12.18 10.78 -6.35
N LEU A 129 13.21 11.01 -5.55
CA LEU A 129 14.58 11.19 -6.00
C LEU A 129 15.35 9.86 -6.17
N GLY A 130 14.68 8.71 -6.02
CA GLY A 130 15.28 7.39 -6.16
C GLY A 130 16.10 6.93 -4.95
N PHE A 131 16.07 7.65 -3.84
CA PHE A 131 16.88 7.33 -2.65
C PHE A 131 16.45 6.02 -1.98
N TYR A 132 15.14 5.71 -2.00
CA TYR A 132 14.66 4.44 -1.50
C TYR A 132 15.20 3.24 -2.31
N THR A 133 15.18 3.35 -3.62
CA THR A 133 15.76 2.34 -4.53
C THR A 133 17.28 2.24 -4.36
N ARG A 134 17.96 3.39 -4.19
CA ARG A 134 19.39 3.42 -3.89
C ARG A 134 19.71 2.71 -2.57
N ALA A 135 18.98 2.99 -1.49
CA ALA A 135 19.18 2.34 -0.20
C ALA A 135 19.03 0.81 -0.31
N GLN A 136 18.00 0.33 -1.02
CA GLN A 136 17.82 -1.11 -1.23
C GLN A 136 18.96 -1.74 -2.06
N ARG A 137 19.48 -1.01 -3.03
CA ARG A 137 20.64 -1.48 -3.83
C ARG A 137 21.89 -1.59 -2.96
N GLU A 138 22.19 -0.57 -2.14
CA GLU A 138 23.34 -0.59 -1.21
C GLU A 138 23.23 -1.72 -0.17
N LEU A 139 22.01 -2.08 0.26
CA LEU A 139 21.76 -3.19 1.18
C LEU A 139 21.71 -4.57 0.49
N GLY A 140 21.80 -4.64 -0.83
CA GLY A 140 21.61 -5.89 -1.57
C GLY A 140 20.20 -6.49 -1.44
N THR A 141 19.21 -5.65 -1.09
CA THR A 141 17.81 -6.09 -0.89
C THR A 141 16.89 -5.67 -2.03
N LEU A 142 17.42 -5.00 -3.06
CA LEU A 142 16.65 -4.62 -4.24
C LEU A 142 16.16 -5.88 -4.95
N PRO A 143 14.84 -6.09 -5.08
CA PRO A 143 14.33 -7.27 -5.77
C PRO A 143 14.71 -7.24 -7.23
N ASP A 144 15.13 -8.37 -7.76
CA ASP A 144 15.22 -8.58 -9.19
C ASP A 144 13.80 -8.62 -9.77
N SER A 145 13.54 -7.78 -10.76
CA SER A 145 12.22 -7.63 -11.38
C SER A 145 12.37 -7.32 -12.87
N PRO A 146 11.43 -7.79 -13.72
CA PRO A 146 11.44 -7.43 -15.12
C PRO A 146 11.43 -5.91 -15.32
N GLU A 147 12.06 -5.48 -16.42
CA GLU A 147 12.09 -4.07 -16.79
C GLU A 147 10.66 -3.49 -16.86
N GLY A 148 10.50 -2.26 -16.38
CA GLY A 148 9.22 -1.57 -16.37
C GLY A 148 8.26 -1.95 -15.23
N TRP A 149 8.49 -3.05 -14.50
CA TRP A 149 7.63 -3.39 -13.36
C TRP A 149 7.88 -2.51 -12.15
N ARG A 150 9.10 -2.03 -12.03
CA ARG A 150 9.53 -1.17 -10.92
C ARG A 150 10.56 -0.14 -11.41
N PRO A 151 10.12 0.97 -11.99
CA PRO A 151 11.02 2.05 -12.36
C PRO A 151 11.80 2.56 -11.13
N GLU A 152 13.03 3.01 -11.33
CA GLU A 152 13.94 3.43 -10.26
C GLU A 152 13.34 4.54 -9.37
N ARG A 153 12.61 5.48 -9.98
CA ARG A 153 11.93 6.59 -9.32
C ARG A 153 10.43 6.37 -9.13
N GLY A 154 9.99 5.09 -9.17
CA GLY A 154 8.58 4.75 -9.15
C GLY A 154 7.87 5.09 -10.47
N PHE A 155 6.58 4.78 -10.53
CA PHE A 155 5.74 5.21 -11.64
C PHE A 155 5.44 6.71 -11.54
N PRO A 156 5.18 7.38 -12.69
CA PRO A 156 4.66 8.75 -12.66
C PRO A 156 3.41 8.84 -11.77
N THR A 157 3.36 9.84 -10.93
CA THR A 157 2.16 10.09 -10.14
C THR A 157 1.17 10.97 -10.91
N HIS A 158 -0.09 10.57 -10.88
CA HIS A 158 -1.17 11.26 -11.59
C HIS A 158 -2.08 11.99 -10.62
N PRO A 159 -2.65 13.17 -10.97
CA PRO A 159 -3.56 13.90 -10.09
C PRO A 159 -4.76 13.06 -9.62
N GLY A 160 -5.37 12.29 -10.53
CA GLY A 160 -6.49 11.40 -10.18
C GLY A 160 -6.10 10.32 -9.18
N TRP A 161 -4.94 9.69 -9.37
CA TRP A 161 -4.42 8.70 -8.43
C TRP A 161 -4.08 9.32 -7.06
N LEU A 162 -3.44 10.50 -7.05
CA LEU A 162 -3.13 11.19 -5.80
C LEU A 162 -4.41 11.59 -5.04
N ALA A 163 -5.44 12.03 -5.75
CA ALA A 163 -6.76 12.31 -5.16
C ALA A 163 -7.39 11.05 -4.55
N ALA A 164 -7.27 9.88 -5.19
CA ALA A 164 -7.73 8.61 -4.64
C ALA A 164 -6.98 8.24 -3.35
N ILE A 165 -5.65 8.39 -3.32
CA ILE A 165 -4.82 8.18 -2.11
C ILE A 165 -5.28 9.11 -0.98
N MET A 166 -5.37 10.42 -1.25
CA MET A 166 -5.78 11.42 -0.24
C MET A 166 -7.20 11.18 0.27
N THR A 167 -8.08 10.67 -0.57
CA THR A 167 -9.44 10.26 -0.15
C THR A 167 -9.37 9.08 0.79
N GLY A 168 -8.59 8.04 0.48
CA GLY A 168 -8.35 6.92 1.38
C GLY A 168 -7.75 7.33 2.73
N GLN A 169 -6.74 8.18 2.72
CA GLN A 169 -6.11 8.72 3.94
C GLN A 169 -7.09 9.57 4.76
N ARG A 170 -7.98 10.31 4.13
CA ARG A 170 -9.04 11.06 4.81
C ARG A 170 -10.04 10.12 5.48
N THR A 171 -10.38 9.01 4.85
CA THR A 171 -11.23 7.96 5.43
C THR A 171 -10.56 7.36 6.67
N ILE A 172 -9.26 7.03 6.59
CA ILE A 172 -8.47 6.58 7.76
C ILE A 172 -8.46 7.64 8.87
N ALA A 173 -8.23 8.91 8.53
CA ALA A 173 -8.20 10.01 9.50
C ALA A 173 -9.54 10.22 10.24
N ALA A 174 -10.65 9.95 9.56
CA ALA A 174 -11.98 9.95 10.17
C ALA A 174 -12.23 8.76 11.12
N GLY A 175 -11.41 7.72 11.03
CA GLY A 175 -11.53 6.47 11.77
C GLY A 175 -12.24 5.39 10.97
N VAL A 176 -11.68 4.19 10.97
CA VAL A 176 -12.29 2.97 10.41
C VAL A 176 -12.24 1.86 11.46
N ASP A 177 -13.15 0.90 11.39
CA ASP A 177 -13.22 -0.21 12.35
C ASP A 177 -12.89 -1.54 11.63
N ILE A 178 -11.62 -1.95 11.68
CA ILE A 178 -11.21 -3.28 11.28
C ILE A 178 -11.49 -4.22 12.47
N ASP A 179 -12.38 -5.17 12.28
CA ASP A 179 -12.81 -6.13 13.33
C ASP A 179 -11.73 -7.18 13.67
N ALA A 180 -10.79 -7.43 12.74
CA ALA A 180 -9.66 -8.31 12.95
C ALA A 180 -8.52 -7.63 13.74
N PRO A 181 -7.66 -8.41 14.45
CA PRO A 181 -6.41 -7.86 15.00
C PRO A 181 -5.52 -7.29 13.89
N VAL A 182 -5.00 -6.09 14.11
CA VAL A 182 -4.08 -5.41 13.19
C VAL A 182 -2.70 -5.32 13.83
N PHE A 183 -1.68 -5.75 13.09
CA PHE A 183 -0.29 -5.61 13.49
C PHE A 183 0.43 -4.65 12.55
N VAL A 184 0.90 -3.53 13.09
CA VAL A 184 1.57 -2.48 12.31
C VAL A 184 3.07 -2.51 12.59
N LEU A 185 3.85 -2.70 11.53
CA LEU A 185 5.31 -2.64 11.55
C LEU A 185 5.74 -1.27 11.03
N LEU A 186 6.53 -0.56 11.81
CA LEU A 186 7.07 0.75 11.47
C LEU A 186 8.59 0.75 11.68
N SER A 187 9.30 1.59 10.92
CA SER A 187 10.67 1.97 11.27
C SER A 187 10.66 2.76 12.58
N THR A 188 11.75 2.70 13.32
CA THR A 188 11.90 3.49 14.55
C THR A 188 12.23 4.96 14.28
N ARG A 189 12.71 5.28 13.09
CA ARG A 189 13.16 6.62 12.71
C ARG A 189 12.83 6.90 11.24
N TYR A 190 12.77 8.19 10.94
CA TYR A 190 12.60 8.75 9.62
C TYR A 190 13.80 9.60 9.24
N THR A 191 14.25 9.52 7.99
CA THR A 191 15.25 10.42 7.41
C THR A 191 14.66 11.13 6.22
N SER A 192 14.61 12.46 6.26
CA SER A 192 14.04 13.28 5.18
C SER A 192 14.76 13.02 3.84
N PRO A 193 14.02 12.75 2.75
CA PRO A 193 14.59 12.42 1.43
C PRO A 193 14.97 13.67 0.61
N MET A 194 15.31 14.78 1.24
CA MET A 194 15.74 16.00 0.52
C MET A 194 17.13 15.84 -0.10
N HIS A 195 18.01 15.11 0.56
CA HIS A 195 19.37 14.79 0.12
C HIS A 195 19.69 13.36 0.53
N TRP A 196 20.53 12.68 -0.28
CA TRP A 196 21.01 11.36 0.11
C TRP A 196 21.77 11.42 1.44
N ALA A 197 21.41 10.51 2.33
CA ALA A 197 22.13 10.28 3.58
C ALA A 197 22.29 8.78 3.83
N PRO A 198 23.46 8.29 4.29
CA PRO A 198 23.66 6.88 4.62
C PRO A 198 22.65 6.32 5.61
N ALA A 199 22.11 7.17 6.50
CA ALA A 199 21.07 6.80 7.45
C ALA A 199 19.80 6.24 6.78
N MET A 200 19.55 6.55 5.50
CA MET A 200 18.41 6.03 4.74
C MET A 200 18.47 4.51 4.52
N THR A 201 19.62 3.88 4.73
CA THR A 201 19.74 2.41 4.69
C THR A 201 19.19 1.74 5.95
N SER A 202 18.90 2.50 7.02
CA SER A 202 18.45 1.97 8.32
C SER A 202 17.25 2.73 8.92
N THR A 203 16.64 3.63 8.15
CA THR A 203 15.47 4.42 8.55
C THR A 203 14.43 4.43 7.43
N ASP A 204 13.19 4.79 7.73
CA ASP A 204 12.24 5.11 6.67
C ASP A 204 12.65 6.44 6.01
N SER A 205 12.74 6.45 4.70
CA SER A 205 13.06 7.65 3.91
C SER A 205 11.90 8.08 2.99
N VAL A 206 10.75 7.42 3.15
CA VAL A 206 9.54 7.69 2.35
C VAL A 206 8.42 8.23 3.21
N LEU A 207 8.20 7.61 4.38
CA LEU A 207 7.05 7.90 5.24
C LEU A 207 7.51 8.52 6.57
N VAL A 208 6.77 9.52 7.04
CA VAL A 208 6.98 10.11 8.38
C VAL A 208 6.40 9.17 9.42
N VAL A 209 7.26 8.51 10.18
CA VAL A 209 6.91 7.41 11.09
C VAL A 209 5.88 7.82 12.13
N ASP A 210 6.03 8.99 12.75
CA ASP A 210 5.13 9.49 13.79
C ASP A 210 3.71 9.75 13.24
N ASP A 211 3.60 10.22 12.00
CA ASP A 211 2.31 10.45 11.35
C ASP A 211 1.60 9.13 11.08
N ILE A 212 2.34 8.11 10.65
CA ILE A 212 1.80 6.77 10.43
C ILE A 212 1.37 6.13 11.76
N ALA A 213 2.20 6.24 12.80
CA ALA A 213 1.86 5.72 14.13
C ALA A 213 0.56 6.34 14.66
N ARG A 214 0.39 7.65 14.53
CA ARG A 214 -0.86 8.33 14.91
C ARG A 214 -2.06 7.90 14.07
N ALA A 215 -1.89 7.76 12.76
CA ALA A 215 -2.97 7.32 11.90
C ALA A 215 -3.37 5.86 12.18
N ALA A 216 -2.40 5.01 12.51
CA ALA A 216 -2.64 3.60 12.83
C ALA A 216 -3.57 3.39 14.03
N THR A 217 -3.59 4.30 15.00
CA THR A 217 -4.54 4.19 16.15
C THR A 217 -6.01 4.37 15.76
N ARG A 218 -6.30 4.72 14.51
CA ARG A 218 -7.66 4.99 13.98
C ARG A 218 -8.20 3.91 13.07
N ILE A 219 -7.49 2.79 12.90
CA ILE A 219 -7.88 1.76 11.92
C ILE A 219 -8.56 0.53 12.56
N GLY A 220 -8.71 0.48 13.87
CA GLY A 220 -9.38 -0.62 14.55
C GLY A 220 -9.17 -0.55 16.07
N ARG A 221 -9.87 -1.44 16.79
CA ARG A 221 -9.83 -1.49 18.25
C ARG A 221 -8.65 -2.28 18.81
N ARG A 222 -8.02 -3.09 18.01
CA ARG A 222 -6.91 -4.00 18.38
C ARG A 222 -5.74 -3.80 17.41
N VAL A 223 -5.09 -2.66 17.54
CA VAL A 223 -3.91 -2.27 16.76
C VAL A 223 -2.66 -2.35 17.62
#